data_f276aaae1b8d4fbf8fa1f4889768e13c
#
_entry.id   f276aaae1b8d4fbf8fa1f4889768e13c
#
_cell.length_a   1.000
_cell.length_b   1.000
_cell.length_c   1.000
_cell.angle_alpha   90.00
_cell.angle_beta   90.00
_cell.angle_gamma   90.00
#
_symmetry.space_group_name_H-M   'P 1'
#
loop_
_entity.id
_entity.type
_entity.pdbx_description
1 polymer ?
#
loop_
_entity_poly.entity_id
_entity_poly.type
_entity_poly.pdbx_seq_one_letter_code
_entity_poly.pdbx_strand_id
1 'polypeptide(L)'
;TPVGVGLELLGSETDTVSDNRVSHHGLWGILIGDFPDPETPPTIDPTPCRGGIQLSSFCYFVGYGNEVANNFLMDNGFLGNVTNGDLADAHIAHNPGNCWHGNVDPQGLTSAPANIQTTLRTCGVANQGDPTVETVGLCVSGFDPQACAELPPLHTLTRTGAVLLPIPHEQSMPDPCAGVPANPWCEEDSQGNQGSTTQLSTATSGGLDIADLTTLAADRKRSALLTW
;
A
#
# COMPACT_ATOMS: atom_id res chain seq x y z
N THR A 1 7.39 2.55 -0.97
CA THR A 1 6.62 1.92 -2.06
C THR A 1 7.55 1.14 -2.96
N PRO A 2 7.30 -0.15 -3.22
CA PRO A 2 8.13 -0.94 -4.11
C PRO A 2 8.06 -0.42 -5.55
N VAL A 3 9.22 -0.40 -6.23
CA VAL A 3 9.29 0.05 -7.63
C VAL A 3 8.89 -1.10 -8.54
N GLY A 4 7.93 -0.87 -9.42
CA GLY A 4 7.47 -1.87 -10.40
C GLY A 4 6.06 -2.39 -10.16
N VAL A 5 5.30 -1.77 -9.27
CA VAL A 5 3.85 -2.00 -9.11
C VAL A 5 3.07 -0.99 -9.95
N GLY A 6 1.98 -1.43 -10.54
CA GLY A 6 1.12 -0.58 -11.35
C GLY A 6 0.15 0.26 -10.51
N LEU A 7 -0.78 -0.39 -9.86
CA LEU A 7 -1.71 0.21 -8.91
C LEU A 7 -1.51 -0.43 -7.54
N GLU A 8 -1.48 0.39 -6.51
CA GLU A 8 -1.22 -0.04 -5.14
C GLU A 8 -2.29 0.52 -4.19
N LEU A 9 -2.95 -0.38 -3.47
CA LEU A 9 -3.87 -0.04 -2.39
C LEU A 9 -3.22 -0.54 -1.09
N LEU A 10 -2.56 0.36 -0.38
CA LEU A 10 -1.87 0.02 0.86
C LEU A 10 -2.59 0.64 2.06
N GLY A 11 -3.02 -0.21 2.98
CA GLY A 11 -3.74 0.22 4.19
C GLY A 11 -5.04 0.95 3.89
N SER A 12 -5.62 0.75 2.72
CA SER A 12 -6.86 1.40 2.30
C SER A 12 -8.08 0.54 2.57
N GLU A 13 -9.22 1.19 2.76
CA GLU A 13 -10.45 0.54 3.15
C GLU A 13 -11.58 0.91 2.18
N THR A 14 -12.30 -0.12 1.70
CA THR A 14 -13.54 0.05 0.91
C THR A 14 -13.36 0.80 -0.41
N ASP A 15 -12.19 0.74 -1.01
CA ASP A 15 -11.92 1.30 -2.32
C ASP A 15 -12.34 0.36 -3.45
N THR A 16 -12.69 0.93 -4.59
CA THR A 16 -12.99 0.18 -5.82
C THR A 16 -12.00 0.56 -6.93
N VAL A 17 -11.33 -0.44 -7.47
CA VAL A 17 -10.45 -0.32 -8.63
C VAL A 17 -11.06 -1.09 -9.79
N SER A 18 -11.71 -0.39 -10.73
CA SER A 18 -12.39 -1.04 -11.84
C SER A 18 -12.11 -0.38 -13.18
N ASP A 19 -12.27 -1.17 -14.24
CA ASP A 19 -12.24 -0.72 -15.63
C ASP A 19 -10.93 -0.04 -16.07
N ASN A 20 -9.82 -0.35 -15.37
CA ASN A 20 -8.50 0.17 -15.72
C ASN A 20 -7.79 -0.73 -16.73
N ARG A 21 -6.82 -0.15 -17.42
CA ARG A 21 -5.83 -0.88 -18.21
C ARG A 21 -4.48 -0.77 -17.51
N VAL A 22 -3.94 -1.90 -17.05
CA VAL A 22 -2.70 -1.97 -16.27
C VAL A 22 -1.74 -2.92 -16.97
N SER A 23 -0.59 -2.42 -17.39
CA SER A 23 0.33 -3.24 -18.18
C SER A 23 1.79 -2.89 -17.96
N HIS A 24 2.62 -3.92 -18.16
CA HIS A 24 4.08 -3.81 -18.19
C HIS A 24 4.70 -3.34 -16.88
N HIS A 25 4.23 -3.91 -15.77
CA HIS A 25 4.79 -3.69 -14.42
C HIS A 25 5.64 -4.86 -13.98
N GLY A 26 6.80 -4.57 -13.39
CA GLY A 26 7.80 -5.60 -13.09
C GLY A 26 7.42 -6.54 -11.95
N LEU A 27 6.75 -6.03 -10.92
CA LEU A 27 6.32 -6.79 -9.76
C LEU A 27 4.86 -7.25 -9.90
N TRP A 28 3.92 -6.36 -9.70
CA TRP A 28 2.48 -6.65 -9.77
C TRP A 28 1.75 -5.59 -10.59
N GLY A 29 0.75 -6.01 -11.32
CA GLY A 29 -0.15 -5.09 -12.00
C GLY A 29 -0.99 -4.32 -10.98
N ILE A 30 -1.72 -5.03 -10.12
CA ILE A 30 -2.51 -4.45 -9.03
C ILE A 30 -2.18 -5.19 -7.73
N LEU A 31 -1.85 -4.44 -6.69
CA LEU A 31 -1.52 -4.95 -5.35
C LEU A 31 -2.46 -4.33 -4.31
N ILE A 32 -3.07 -5.17 -3.48
CA ILE A 32 -3.62 -4.75 -2.19
C ILE A 32 -2.69 -5.24 -1.09
N GLY A 33 -2.42 -4.38 -0.11
CA GLY A 33 -1.58 -4.74 1.01
C GLY A 33 -1.86 -3.91 2.25
N ASP A 34 -1.27 -4.34 3.34
CA ASP A 34 -1.25 -3.59 4.58
C ASP A 34 -0.15 -2.52 4.51
N PHE A 35 -0.29 -1.46 5.29
CA PHE A 35 0.66 -0.36 5.33
C PHE A 35 1.17 -0.11 6.75
N PRO A 36 2.40 -0.48 7.05
CA PRO A 36 3.09 -0.02 8.24
C PRO A 36 3.55 1.43 8.01
N ASP A 37 3.05 2.35 8.82
CA ASP A 37 3.41 3.76 8.76
C ASP A 37 4.42 4.07 9.87
N PRO A 38 5.71 4.24 9.53
CA PRO A 38 6.76 4.53 10.50
C PRO A 38 6.73 5.98 10.99
N GLU A 39 5.88 6.82 10.42
CA GLU A 39 5.79 8.20 10.85
C GLU A 39 5.12 8.29 12.22
N THR A 40 5.71 9.08 13.09
CA THR A 40 5.10 9.36 14.39
C THR A 40 3.81 10.13 14.17
N PRO A 41 2.67 9.66 14.69
CA PRO A 41 1.42 10.38 14.57
C PRO A 41 1.57 11.82 15.06
N PRO A 42 0.91 12.79 14.41
CA PRO A 42 0.93 14.18 14.88
C PRO A 42 0.50 14.24 16.34
N THR A 43 1.26 14.95 17.17
CA THR A 43 0.98 15.09 18.61
C THR A 43 -0.32 15.82 18.91
N ILE A 44 -0.92 16.43 17.90
CA ILE A 44 -2.18 17.18 17.98
C ILE A 44 -3.42 16.30 17.77
N ASP A 45 -3.26 15.07 17.27
CA ASP A 45 -4.38 14.15 17.12
C ASP A 45 -4.58 13.36 18.44
N PRO A 46 -5.74 13.53 19.11
CA PRO A 46 -6.06 12.79 20.34
C PRO A 46 -6.25 11.29 20.11
N THR A 47 -6.38 10.86 18.86
CA THR A 47 -6.52 9.46 18.44
C THR A 47 -5.36 9.08 17.52
N PRO A 48 -4.21 8.71 18.08
CA PRO A 48 -3.10 8.23 17.26
C PRO A 48 -3.55 7.02 16.43
N CYS A 49 -3.04 6.90 15.21
CA CYS A 49 -3.39 5.82 14.27
C CYS A 49 -4.88 5.71 13.95
N ARG A 50 -5.55 6.85 13.74
CA ARG A 50 -6.98 6.88 13.40
C ARG A 50 -7.27 5.98 12.18
N GLY A 51 -8.15 5.00 12.37
CA GLY A 51 -8.47 3.98 11.35
C GLY A 51 -7.49 2.82 11.29
N GLY A 52 -6.36 2.87 12.00
CA GLY A 52 -5.35 1.84 12.05
C GLY A 52 -5.14 1.25 13.45
N ILE A 53 -4.17 0.39 13.55
CA ILE A 53 -3.74 -0.26 14.79
C ILE A 53 -2.49 0.45 15.28
N GLN A 54 -2.48 0.91 16.52
CA GLN A 54 -1.28 1.47 17.14
C GLN A 54 -0.39 0.33 17.62
N LEU A 55 0.81 0.26 17.08
CA LEU A 55 1.91 -0.56 17.57
C LEU A 55 2.85 0.29 18.42
N SER A 56 3.88 -0.32 19.02
CA SER A 56 4.74 0.38 19.99
C SER A 56 5.44 1.62 19.38
N SER A 57 5.80 1.59 18.11
CA SER A 57 6.59 2.62 17.44
C SER A 57 5.98 3.20 16.16
N PHE A 58 4.90 2.61 15.63
CA PHE A 58 4.29 3.03 14.39
C PHE A 58 2.80 2.67 14.32
N CYS A 59 2.10 3.26 13.35
CA CYS A 59 0.74 2.90 13.00
C CYS A 59 0.71 1.80 11.94
N TYR A 60 -0.24 0.90 12.04
CA TYR A 60 -0.41 -0.18 11.08
C TYR A 60 -1.83 -0.13 10.50
N PHE A 61 -1.91 0.05 9.21
CA PHE A 61 -3.17 0.16 8.48
C PHE A 61 -3.38 -1.10 7.65
N VAL A 62 -4.52 -1.71 7.85
CA VAL A 62 -4.88 -2.95 7.14
C VAL A 62 -5.66 -2.61 5.88
N GLY A 63 -5.30 -3.23 4.75
CA GLY A 63 -6.03 -3.08 3.50
C GLY A 63 -7.20 -4.05 3.43
N TYR A 64 -8.44 -3.59 3.63
CA TYR A 64 -9.60 -4.47 3.66
C TYR A 64 -10.85 -3.90 2.99
N GLY A 65 -11.75 -4.79 2.60
CA GLY A 65 -13.04 -4.43 2.01
C GLY A 65 -12.93 -3.81 0.61
N ASN A 66 -11.77 -3.89 -0.01
CA ASN A 66 -11.54 -3.32 -1.33
C ASN A 66 -12.05 -4.25 -2.43
N GLU A 67 -12.49 -3.68 -3.54
CA GLU A 67 -12.95 -4.38 -4.73
C GLU A 67 -12.05 -4.09 -5.92
N VAL A 68 -11.54 -5.14 -6.58
CA VAL A 68 -10.77 -5.04 -7.82
C VAL A 68 -11.49 -5.79 -8.92
N ALA A 69 -12.11 -5.05 -9.85
CA ALA A 69 -13.04 -5.63 -10.80
C ALA A 69 -12.85 -5.13 -12.23
N ASN A 70 -13.05 -6.03 -13.21
CA ASN A 70 -13.15 -5.70 -14.62
C ASN A 70 -11.93 -4.95 -15.21
N ASN A 71 -10.75 -5.10 -14.62
CA ASN A 71 -9.54 -4.49 -15.15
C ASN A 71 -8.97 -5.35 -16.29
N PHE A 72 -8.38 -4.69 -17.27
CA PHE A 72 -7.61 -5.32 -18.33
C PHE A 72 -6.13 -5.27 -18.00
N LEU A 73 -5.51 -6.45 -17.89
CA LEU A 73 -4.12 -6.60 -17.50
C LEU A 73 -3.30 -7.22 -18.64
N MET A 74 -2.02 -6.90 -18.71
CA MET A 74 -1.13 -7.44 -19.72
C MET A 74 0.35 -7.25 -19.34
N ASP A 75 1.14 -8.30 -19.52
CA ASP A 75 2.61 -8.27 -19.33
C ASP A 75 3.06 -7.76 -17.95
N ASN A 76 2.32 -8.04 -16.88
CA ASN A 76 2.72 -7.70 -15.53
C ASN A 76 3.51 -8.86 -14.89
N GLY A 77 4.30 -8.55 -13.86
CA GLY A 77 5.11 -9.54 -13.17
C GLY A 77 6.38 -9.97 -13.92
N PHE A 78 6.83 -9.20 -14.91
CA PHE A 78 7.93 -9.63 -15.79
C PHE A 78 9.30 -9.79 -15.10
N LEU A 79 9.49 -9.30 -13.87
CA LEU A 79 10.69 -9.60 -13.08
C LEU A 79 10.76 -11.06 -12.64
N GLY A 80 9.62 -11.78 -12.64
CA GLY A 80 9.58 -13.22 -12.40
C GLY A 80 9.93 -13.65 -10.99
N ASN A 81 9.82 -12.75 -10.00
CA ASN A 81 9.97 -13.14 -8.60
C ASN A 81 8.79 -14.00 -8.16
N VAL A 82 8.97 -14.71 -7.06
CA VAL A 82 7.88 -15.42 -6.40
C VAL A 82 6.74 -14.44 -6.12
N THR A 83 5.51 -14.81 -6.40
CA THR A 83 4.28 -14.01 -6.29
C THR A 83 4.08 -12.89 -7.33
N ASN A 84 5.07 -12.58 -8.17
CA ASN A 84 4.88 -11.57 -9.21
C ASN A 84 3.80 -11.98 -10.21
N GLY A 85 3.04 -11.00 -10.71
CA GLY A 85 1.96 -11.26 -11.66
C GLY A 85 1.03 -10.08 -11.86
N ASP A 86 -0.17 -10.37 -12.37
CA ASP A 86 -1.17 -9.35 -12.64
C ASP A 86 -1.82 -8.83 -11.37
N LEU A 87 -2.21 -9.74 -10.48
CA LEU A 87 -2.97 -9.43 -9.26
C LEU A 87 -2.28 -10.00 -8.03
N ALA A 88 -2.23 -9.21 -6.97
CA ALA A 88 -1.67 -9.65 -5.70
C ALA A 88 -2.43 -9.09 -4.50
N ASP A 89 -2.60 -9.92 -3.50
CA ASP A 89 -3.25 -9.55 -2.24
C ASP A 89 -2.39 -9.99 -1.06
N ALA A 90 -1.90 -9.03 -0.30
CA ALA A 90 -1.03 -9.22 0.85
C ALA A 90 -1.71 -8.95 2.19
N HIS A 91 -3.02 -8.57 2.19
CA HIS A 91 -3.68 -8.21 3.44
C HIS A 91 -3.75 -9.40 4.42
N ILE A 92 -3.62 -9.10 5.69
CA ILE A 92 -3.65 -10.10 6.76
C ILE A 92 -4.96 -10.14 7.55
N ALA A 93 -5.80 -9.13 7.42
CA ALA A 93 -7.09 -9.10 8.10
C ALA A 93 -8.07 -10.09 7.48
N HIS A 94 -8.91 -10.66 8.35
CA HIS A 94 -9.90 -11.63 7.92
C HIS A 94 -11.29 -11.05 7.70
N ASN A 95 -11.56 -9.80 8.09
CA ASN A 95 -12.91 -9.29 8.09
C ASN A 95 -12.98 -7.75 8.00
N PRO A 96 -13.69 -7.21 7.03
CA PRO A 96 -14.17 -7.84 5.80
C PRO A 96 -13.02 -8.01 4.81
N GLY A 97 -13.04 -9.07 4.03
CA GLY A 97 -11.98 -9.33 3.04
C GLY A 97 -12.10 -8.49 1.78
N ASN A 98 -11.00 -8.45 1.03
CA ASN A 98 -10.99 -7.88 -0.32
C ASN A 98 -11.66 -8.82 -1.31
N CYS A 99 -12.13 -8.30 -2.45
CA CYS A 99 -12.72 -9.13 -3.49
C CYS A 99 -12.18 -8.81 -4.88
N TRP A 100 -12.06 -9.87 -5.68
CA TRP A 100 -11.43 -9.85 -6.99
C TRP A 100 -12.29 -10.56 -8.01
N HIS A 101 -12.73 -9.89 -9.09
CA HIS A 101 -13.55 -10.55 -10.10
C HIS A 101 -13.54 -9.82 -11.44
N GLY A 102 -13.77 -10.56 -12.52
CA GLY A 102 -13.90 -9.99 -13.85
C GLY A 102 -12.64 -9.39 -14.45
N ASN A 103 -11.50 -9.46 -13.77
CA ASN A 103 -10.23 -8.98 -14.32
C ASN A 103 -9.73 -9.97 -15.37
N VAL A 104 -9.15 -9.47 -16.45
CA VAL A 104 -8.73 -10.32 -17.56
C VAL A 104 -7.32 -9.97 -18.03
N ASP A 105 -6.52 -11.01 -18.29
CA ASP A 105 -5.35 -10.97 -19.14
C ASP A 105 -5.55 -11.95 -20.29
N PRO A 106 -5.54 -11.50 -21.56
CA PRO A 106 -5.69 -12.38 -22.73
C PRO A 106 -4.59 -13.44 -22.86
N GLN A 107 -3.44 -13.25 -22.24
CA GLN A 107 -2.31 -14.17 -22.26
C GLN A 107 -2.38 -15.20 -21.12
N GLY A 108 -3.24 -14.97 -20.15
CA GLY A 108 -3.41 -15.81 -18.97
C GLY A 108 -3.15 -15.04 -17.68
N LEU A 109 -4.21 -14.80 -16.93
CA LEU A 109 -4.16 -14.06 -15.68
C LEU A 109 -3.30 -14.78 -14.62
N THR A 110 -2.36 -14.10 -14.08
CA THR A 110 -1.48 -14.54 -13.00
C THR A 110 -1.85 -13.88 -11.69
N SER A 111 -1.81 -14.60 -10.57
CA SER A 111 -2.17 -14.01 -9.27
C SER A 111 -1.51 -14.70 -8.08
N ALA A 112 -1.39 -13.95 -6.99
CA ALA A 112 -1.03 -14.41 -5.67
C ALA A 112 -2.00 -13.82 -4.60
N PRO A 113 -2.79 -14.67 -3.91
CA PRO A 113 -2.83 -16.13 -4.01
C PRO A 113 -3.27 -16.62 -5.40
N ALA A 114 -2.88 -17.85 -5.73
CA ALA A 114 -3.28 -18.46 -6.99
C ALA A 114 -4.81 -18.52 -7.11
N ASN A 115 -5.34 -18.26 -8.32
CA ASN A 115 -6.77 -18.23 -8.57
C ASN A 115 -7.55 -17.21 -7.70
N ILE A 116 -6.96 -16.08 -7.43
CA ILE A 116 -7.51 -15.02 -6.57
C ILE A 116 -8.98 -14.71 -6.88
N GLN A 117 -9.35 -14.62 -8.15
CA GLN A 117 -10.72 -14.34 -8.60
C GLN A 117 -11.73 -15.47 -8.34
N THR A 118 -11.26 -16.63 -7.93
CA THR A 118 -12.12 -17.75 -7.52
C THR A 118 -12.17 -17.85 -6.00
N THR A 119 -11.03 -17.72 -5.35
CA THR A 119 -10.87 -17.87 -3.91
C THR A 119 -11.32 -16.66 -3.12
N LEU A 120 -11.09 -15.46 -3.66
CA LEU A 120 -11.43 -14.17 -3.05
C LEU A 120 -12.48 -13.39 -3.88
N ARG A 121 -13.47 -14.10 -4.41
CA ARG A 121 -14.43 -13.52 -5.36
C ARG A 121 -15.51 -12.65 -4.70
N THR A 122 -15.93 -13.02 -3.50
CA THR A 122 -17.13 -12.45 -2.89
C THR A 122 -16.77 -11.31 -1.95
N CYS A 123 -17.25 -10.12 -2.27
CA CYS A 123 -17.06 -8.94 -1.44
C CYS A 123 -17.74 -9.09 -0.08
N GLY A 124 -17.14 -8.51 0.95
CA GLY A 124 -17.67 -8.52 2.31
C GLY A 124 -17.58 -9.86 3.05
N VAL A 125 -17.04 -10.89 2.41
CA VAL A 125 -16.76 -12.17 3.06
C VAL A 125 -15.36 -12.15 3.64
N ALA A 126 -15.22 -12.60 4.89
CA ALA A 126 -13.93 -12.69 5.54
C ALA A 126 -12.97 -13.58 4.72
N ASN A 127 -11.81 -13.05 4.41
CA ASN A 127 -10.77 -13.76 3.68
C ASN A 127 -9.38 -13.25 4.08
N GLN A 128 -8.34 -13.76 3.46
CA GLN A 128 -6.96 -13.39 3.71
C GLN A 128 -6.17 -13.50 2.40
N GLY A 129 -5.23 -12.57 2.22
CA GLY A 129 -4.28 -12.59 1.11
C GLY A 129 -3.19 -13.65 1.28
N ASP A 130 -2.17 -13.56 0.45
CA ASP A 130 -1.00 -14.44 0.49
C ASP A 130 0.11 -13.80 1.33
N PRO A 131 0.51 -14.41 2.45
CA PRO A 131 1.58 -13.86 3.30
C PRO A 131 2.94 -13.78 2.58
N THR A 132 3.13 -14.56 1.50
CA THR A 132 4.37 -14.48 0.71
C THR A 132 4.42 -13.17 -0.10
N VAL A 133 3.27 -12.67 -0.57
CA VAL A 133 3.18 -11.36 -1.24
C VAL A 133 3.65 -10.26 -0.29
N GLU A 134 3.19 -10.30 0.96
CA GLU A 134 3.62 -9.32 1.96
C GLU A 134 5.13 -9.42 2.23
N THR A 135 5.66 -10.64 2.43
CA THR A 135 7.10 -10.83 2.64
C THR A 135 7.92 -10.26 1.47
N VAL A 136 7.50 -10.50 0.22
CA VAL A 136 8.13 -9.91 -0.96
C VAL A 136 8.01 -8.38 -0.94
N GLY A 137 6.83 -7.85 -0.64
CA GLY A 137 6.58 -6.41 -0.57
C GLY A 137 7.48 -5.70 0.46
N LEU A 138 7.58 -6.24 1.66
CA LEU A 138 8.45 -5.72 2.73
C LEU A 138 9.93 -5.75 2.34
N CYS A 139 10.36 -6.84 1.66
CA CYS A 139 11.73 -6.96 1.16
C CYS A 139 12.04 -5.92 0.07
N VAL A 140 11.25 -5.86 -1.02
CA VAL A 140 11.56 -5.00 -2.17
C VAL A 140 11.35 -3.51 -1.88
N SER A 141 10.53 -3.16 -0.90
CA SER A 141 10.39 -1.78 -0.42
C SER A 141 11.57 -1.33 0.45
N GLY A 142 12.35 -2.28 0.95
CA GLY A 142 13.40 -2.02 1.95
C GLY A 142 12.87 -1.74 3.35
N PHE A 143 11.59 -2.00 3.58
CA PHE A 143 10.95 -1.79 4.86
C PHE A 143 11.43 -2.80 5.91
N ASP A 144 11.52 -4.06 5.51
CA ASP A 144 12.12 -5.13 6.32
C ASP A 144 13.20 -5.88 5.52
N PRO A 145 14.49 -5.52 5.70
CA PRO A 145 15.58 -6.24 5.06
C PRO A 145 15.69 -7.71 5.47
N GLN A 146 15.14 -8.11 6.61
CA GLN A 146 15.19 -9.50 7.07
C GLN A 146 14.20 -10.37 6.28
N ALA A 147 13.10 -9.80 5.81
CA ALA A 147 12.16 -10.48 4.93
C ALA A 147 12.85 -11.01 3.65
N CYS A 148 13.89 -10.32 3.19
CA CYS A 148 14.67 -10.76 2.04
C CYS A 148 15.44 -12.07 2.29
N ALA A 149 15.83 -12.36 3.52
CA ALA A 149 16.62 -13.54 3.85
C ALA A 149 15.79 -14.85 3.76
N GLU A 150 14.48 -14.75 3.81
CA GLU A 150 13.55 -15.88 3.72
C GLU A 150 13.15 -16.19 2.28
N LEU A 151 13.56 -15.35 1.33
CA LEU A 151 13.17 -15.42 -0.07
C LEU A 151 14.35 -15.85 -0.97
N PRO A 152 14.07 -16.47 -2.13
CA PRO A 152 15.08 -16.60 -3.16
C PRO A 152 15.56 -15.22 -3.62
N PRO A 153 16.75 -15.12 -4.25
CA PRO A 153 17.23 -13.83 -4.77
C PRO A 153 16.19 -13.15 -5.64
N LEU A 154 15.81 -11.91 -5.28
CA LEU A 154 14.79 -11.15 -5.98
C LEU A 154 15.40 -10.28 -7.08
N HIS A 155 14.71 -10.21 -8.21
CA HIS A 155 14.98 -9.24 -9.25
C HIS A 155 14.25 -7.93 -8.92
N THR A 156 14.97 -6.82 -8.94
CA THR A 156 14.42 -5.49 -8.64
C THR A 156 14.74 -4.53 -9.77
N LEU A 157 13.85 -3.57 -9.99
CA LEU A 157 14.17 -2.44 -10.86
C LEU A 157 15.07 -1.48 -10.09
N THR A 158 16.26 -1.22 -10.62
CA THR A 158 17.08 -0.11 -10.15
C THR A 158 16.37 1.19 -10.52
N ARG A 159 16.13 2.07 -9.56
CA ARG A 159 15.80 3.46 -9.87
C ARG A 159 16.99 4.07 -10.59
N THR A 160 17.01 4.03 -11.90
CA THR A 160 17.75 5.03 -12.66
C THR A 160 17.06 6.35 -12.34
N GLY A 161 17.79 7.27 -11.69
CA GLY A 161 17.23 8.53 -11.27
C GLY A 161 16.48 9.18 -12.44
N ALA A 162 15.16 9.13 -12.40
CA ALA A 162 14.36 9.89 -13.34
C ALA A 162 14.68 11.36 -13.08
N VAL A 163 15.34 12.01 -14.03
CA VAL A 163 15.44 13.47 -14.03
C VAL A 163 14.01 13.95 -14.27
N LEU A 164 13.32 14.29 -13.19
CA LEU A 164 12.04 14.96 -13.30
C LEU A 164 12.31 16.28 -14.04
N LEU A 165 11.81 16.38 -15.26
CA LEU A 165 11.80 17.65 -15.96
C LEU A 165 11.03 18.63 -15.07
N PRO A 166 11.54 19.87 -14.89
CA PRO A 166 10.80 20.87 -14.14
C PRO A 166 9.43 21.03 -14.79
N ILE A 167 8.38 20.75 -14.01
CA ILE A 167 7.01 20.97 -14.44
C ILE A 167 6.90 22.48 -14.68
N PRO A 168 6.51 22.92 -15.90
CA PRO A 168 6.25 24.34 -16.13
C PRO A 168 5.24 24.79 -15.08
N HIS A 169 5.44 25.96 -14.50
CA HIS A 169 4.59 26.49 -13.43
C HIS A 169 3.11 26.20 -13.68
N GLU A 170 2.61 25.16 -13.05
CA GLU A 170 1.17 25.01 -12.93
C GLU A 170 0.68 26.12 -12.02
N GLN A 171 -0.39 26.78 -12.43
CA GLN A 171 -1.06 27.70 -11.52
C GLN A 171 -1.42 26.90 -10.27
N SER A 172 -0.91 27.35 -9.13
CA SER A 172 -1.34 26.79 -7.86
C SER A 172 -2.86 26.81 -7.82
N MET A 173 -3.48 25.69 -7.40
CA MET A 173 -4.93 25.69 -7.19
C MET A 173 -5.30 26.89 -6.31
N PRO A 174 -6.39 27.58 -6.60
CA PRO A 174 -6.88 28.63 -5.73
C PRO A 174 -6.98 28.08 -4.29
N ASP A 175 -6.63 28.88 -3.32
CA ASP A 175 -6.77 28.49 -1.92
C ASP A 175 -8.22 28.02 -1.68
N PRO A 176 -8.44 26.75 -1.33
CA PRO A 176 -9.79 26.21 -1.14
C PRO A 176 -10.53 26.90 0.01
N CYS A 177 -9.82 27.62 0.88
CA CYS A 177 -10.36 28.37 1.99
C CYS A 177 -10.65 29.85 1.65
N ALA A 178 -10.23 30.33 0.49
CA ALA A 178 -10.44 31.71 0.10
C ALA A 178 -11.94 32.03 -0.04
N GLY A 179 -12.45 32.92 0.81
CA GLY A 179 -13.85 33.33 0.81
C GLY A 179 -14.82 32.34 1.47
N VAL A 180 -14.31 31.31 2.11
CA VAL A 180 -15.11 30.36 2.90
C VAL A 180 -15.14 30.82 4.36
N PRO A 181 -16.32 30.85 5.03
CA PRO A 181 -16.39 31.13 6.46
C PRO A 181 -15.54 30.13 7.27
N ALA A 182 -14.99 30.60 8.38
CA ALA A 182 -14.21 29.75 9.28
C ALA A 182 -14.93 28.46 9.65
N ASN A 183 -14.26 27.36 9.51
CA ASN A 183 -14.73 26.01 9.81
C ASN A 183 -13.52 25.12 10.20
N PRO A 184 -13.72 23.88 10.66
CA PRO A 184 -12.61 23.02 11.10
C PRO A 184 -11.51 22.75 10.05
N TRP A 185 -11.75 23.05 8.78
CA TRP A 185 -10.83 22.85 7.66
C TRP A 185 -10.23 24.15 7.13
N CYS A 186 -10.89 25.30 7.42
CA CYS A 186 -10.47 26.61 6.97
C CYS A 186 -10.49 27.56 8.19
N GLU A 187 -9.33 27.81 8.76
CA GLU A 187 -9.17 28.75 9.88
C GLU A 187 -9.28 30.21 9.41
N GLU A 188 -9.71 31.12 10.29
CA GLU A 188 -9.96 32.55 9.95
C GLU A 188 -8.74 33.33 9.42
N ASP A 189 -7.52 32.84 9.61
CA ASP A 189 -6.29 33.57 9.33
C ASP A 189 -5.68 33.36 7.92
N SER A 190 -6.39 32.77 6.97
CA SER A 190 -5.91 32.58 5.59
C SER A 190 -5.88 33.88 4.76
N GLN A 191 -6.06 35.03 5.36
CA GLN A 191 -5.90 36.35 4.73
C GLN A 191 -4.44 36.80 4.80
N GLY A 192 -3.64 36.30 3.86
CA GLY A 192 -2.45 37.02 3.43
C GLY A 192 -1.16 36.80 4.18
N ASN A 193 -0.55 35.66 4.03
CA ASN A 193 0.92 35.62 4.13
C ASN A 193 1.52 34.89 2.91
N GLN A 194 1.79 35.63 1.87
CA GLN A 194 2.68 35.21 0.79
C GLN A 194 4.10 35.18 1.38
N GLY A 195 4.65 34.00 1.49
CA GLY A 195 6.08 33.80 1.60
C GLY A 195 6.60 33.44 2.99
N SER A 196 6.51 32.19 3.35
CA SER A 196 7.52 31.57 4.18
C SER A 196 7.86 30.20 3.61
N THR A 197 8.97 30.14 2.90
CA THR A 197 9.64 28.90 2.57
C THR A 197 10.15 28.27 3.87
N THR A 198 9.33 27.43 4.49
CA THR A 198 9.80 26.57 5.56
C THR A 198 10.70 25.52 4.93
N GLN A 199 11.98 25.60 5.20
CA GLN A 199 12.94 24.57 4.84
C GLN A 199 12.49 23.26 5.49
N LEU A 200 12.26 22.27 4.66
CA LEU A 200 12.06 20.89 5.07
C LEU A 200 13.32 20.43 5.79
N SER A 201 13.27 20.35 7.12
CA SER A 201 14.34 19.74 7.89
C SER A 201 14.38 18.26 7.51
N THR A 202 15.54 17.80 7.09
CA THR A 202 15.84 16.39 6.86
C THR A 202 15.59 15.62 8.16
N ALA A 203 14.45 14.95 8.24
CA ALA A 203 14.21 13.95 9.27
C ALA A 203 15.21 12.81 9.04
N THR A 204 16.10 12.62 9.97
CA THR A 204 16.91 11.41 10.07
C THR A 204 15.97 10.25 10.22
N SER A 205 16.01 9.32 9.27
CA SER A 205 15.28 8.05 9.32
C SER A 205 15.66 7.31 10.60
N GLY A 206 14.79 7.39 11.63
CA GLY A 206 14.84 6.48 12.76
C GLY A 206 14.55 5.09 12.24
N GLY A 207 15.53 4.20 12.32
CA GLY A 207 15.33 2.81 11.94
C GLY A 207 14.19 2.21 12.77
N LEU A 208 13.33 1.46 12.12
CA LEU A 208 12.30 0.65 12.77
C LEU A 208 12.95 -0.31 13.74
N ASP A 209 12.39 -0.43 14.94
CA ASP A 209 12.86 -1.44 15.89
C ASP A 209 12.36 -2.81 15.40
N ILE A 210 13.32 -3.63 14.97
CA ILE A 210 13.11 -4.98 14.42
C ILE A 210 12.30 -5.88 15.37
N ALA A 211 12.31 -5.56 16.67
CA ALA A 211 11.52 -6.27 17.66
C ALA A 211 10.01 -6.18 17.42
N ASP A 212 9.51 -5.07 16.88
CA ASP A 212 8.08 -4.88 16.61
C ASP A 212 7.59 -5.72 15.44
N LEU A 213 8.40 -5.82 14.36
CA LEU A 213 8.08 -6.67 13.22
C LEU A 213 8.15 -8.16 13.55
N THR A 214 9.10 -8.56 14.41
CA THR A 214 9.17 -9.95 14.89
C THR A 214 7.99 -10.32 15.77
N THR A 215 7.40 -9.36 16.48
CA THR A 215 6.20 -9.60 17.30
C THR A 215 4.97 -9.82 16.41
N LEU A 216 4.83 -9.07 15.33
CA LEU A 216 3.79 -9.29 14.31
C LEU A 216 3.92 -10.67 13.66
N ALA A 217 5.13 -11.09 13.30
CA ALA A 217 5.39 -12.42 12.75
C ALA A 217 5.14 -13.55 13.77
N ALA A 218 5.39 -13.32 15.06
CA ALA A 218 5.13 -14.28 16.13
C ALA A 218 3.63 -14.40 16.44
N ASP A 219 2.89 -13.31 16.41
CA ASP A 219 1.43 -13.33 16.59
C ASP A 219 0.71 -13.99 15.41
N ARG A 220 1.26 -13.90 14.19
CA ARG A 220 0.80 -14.68 13.04
C ARG A 220 0.86 -16.18 13.29
N LYS A 221 1.98 -16.68 13.84
CA LYS A 221 2.13 -18.11 14.16
C LYS A 221 1.15 -18.55 15.24
N ARG A 222 0.79 -17.67 16.17
CA ARG A 222 -0.21 -17.96 17.21
C ARG A 222 -1.64 -17.95 16.69
N SER A 223 -2.00 -17.02 15.80
CA SER A 223 -3.33 -17.00 15.18
C SER A 223 -3.57 -18.23 14.29
N ALA A 224 -2.56 -18.69 13.57
CA ALA A 224 -2.64 -19.91 12.79
C ALA A 224 -2.80 -21.20 13.62
N LEU A 225 -2.44 -21.16 14.92
CA LEU A 225 -2.56 -22.30 15.83
C LEU A 225 -3.86 -22.30 16.66
N LEU A 226 -4.68 -21.25 16.58
CA LEU A 226 -5.93 -21.12 17.35
C LEU A 226 -7.20 -21.41 16.52
N THR A 227 -7.06 -21.82 15.27
CA THR A 227 -8.18 -22.28 14.43
C THR A 227 -8.08 -23.78 14.20
N TRP A 228 -8.49 -24.57 15.21
CA TRP A 228 -8.94 -25.95 15.13
C TRP A 228 -10.21 -26.12 15.96
#